data_adc522073ae9683d97c3febebe7d930d
#
_entry.id   adc522073ae9683d97c3febebe7d930d
#
_cell.length_a   1.000
_cell.length_b   1.000
_cell.length_c   1.000
_cell.angle_alpha   90.00
_cell.angle_beta   90.00
_cell.angle_gamma   90.00
#
_symmetry.space_group_name_H-M   'P 1'
#
loop_
_entity.id
_entity.type
_entity.pdbx_description
1 polymer ?
#
loop_
_entity_poly.entity_id
_entity_poly.type
_entity_poly.pdbx_seq_one_letter_code
_entity_poly.pdbx_strand_id
1 'polypeptide(L)'
;GLMKRFTPYATAAMCGILLCALPVQAADPQLLGTFSDWRAYTEGAGKSKLCYIVGEPRRKLPRAARRGDVFVTISHRPGSGVRDEVSVRVGYPFSAESNPFARIGSDTFAFFTGVRAKTNAKEWAWLDNEARQGAMVQAMRRGNELVFKGTSERGTLTTDSYSLKGVTAAMKAIDKACSNG
;
A
#
# COMPACT_ATOMS: atom_id res chain seq x y z
N GLY A 1 -6.55 -84.67 22.65
CA GLY A 1 -5.71 -83.66 22.04
C GLY A 1 -6.51 -82.45 21.64
N LEU A 2 -6.29 -81.38 22.33
CA LEU A 2 -6.96 -80.07 22.07
C LEU A 2 -6.14 -79.29 21.05
N MET A 3 -6.69 -79.09 19.86
CA MET A 3 -6.11 -78.19 18.86
C MET A 3 -6.54 -76.74 19.13
N LYS A 4 -5.59 -75.87 19.53
CA LYS A 4 -5.78 -74.46 19.61
C LYS A 4 -5.58 -73.80 18.20
N ARG A 5 -6.64 -73.22 17.68
CA ARG A 5 -6.59 -72.41 16.46
C ARG A 5 -6.06 -71.01 16.79
N PHE A 6 -4.94 -70.63 16.17
CA PHE A 6 -4.43 -69.31 16.20
C PHE A 6 -5.04 -68.46 15.01
N THR A 7 -5.73 -67.40 15.34
CA THR A 7 -6.19 -66.44 14.38
C THR A 7 -5.11 -65.32 14.21
N PRO A 8 -4.69 -64.98 13.00
CA PRO A 8 -3.78 -63.88 12.82
C PRO A 8 -4.55 -62.54 12.85
N TYR A 9 -4.12 -61.64 13.70
CA TYR A 9 -4.58 -60.26 13.70
C TYR A 9 -3.94 -59.53 12.50
N ALA A 10 -4.78 -59.02 11.59
CA ALA A 10 -4.37 -58.14 10.51
C ALA A 10 -4.16 -56.75 11.08
N THR A 11 -2.91 -56.30 11.15
CA THR A 11 -2.55 -54.92 11.47
C THR A 11 -2.78 -54.07 10.21
N ALA A 12 -3.84 -53.26 10.22
CA ALA A 12 -4.06 -52.22 9.21
C ALA A 12 -3.08 -51.08 9.45
N ALA A 13 -2.09 -50.93 8.57
CA ALA A 13 -1.21 -49.76 8.53
C ALA A 13 -1.99 -48.56 7.99
N MET A 14 -2.32 -47.64 8.87
CA MET A 14 -2.96 -46.37 8.52
C MET A 14 -1.88 -45.43 7.98
N CYS A 15 -1.80 -45.35 6.65
CA CYS A 15 -0.89 -44.43 5.94
C CYS A 15 -1.44 -43.01 6.09
N GLY A 16 -0.94 -42.27 7.07
CA GLY A 16 -1.27 -40.87 7.26
C GLY A 16 -0.67 -40.03 6.12
N ILE A 17 -1.52 -39.52 5.24
CA ILE A 17 -1.11 -38.53 4.23
C ILE A 17 -0.83 -37.25 4.97
N LEU A 18 0.46 -36.95 5.19
CA LEU A 18 0.92 -35.63 5.65
C LEU A 18 0.72 -34.66 4.49
N LEU A 19 -0.37 -33.90 4.50
CA LEU A 19 -0.49 -32.75 3.62
C LEU A 19 0.54 -31.71 4.09
N CYS A 20 1.69 -31.68 3.43
CA CYS A 20 2.62 -30.55 3.54
C CYS A 20 1.93 -29.32 2.91
N ALA A 21 1.38 -28.46 3.74
CA ALA A 21 1.00 -27.12 3.30
C ALA A 21 2.28 -26.36 2.93
N LEU A 22 2.52 -26.23 1.64
CA LEU A 22 3.59 -25.35 1.14
C LEU A 22 3.25 -23.92 1.55
N PRO A 23 4.22 -23.15 2.08
CA PRO A 23 3.98 -21.75 2.37
C PRO A 23 3.65 -21.05 1.04
N VAL A 24 2.46 -20.43 0.97
CA VAL A 24 2.12 -19.54 -0.15
C VAL A 24 3.00 -18.33 0.01
N GLN A 25 4.07 -18.27 -0.76
CA GLN A 25 4.91 -17.08 -0.85
C GLN A 25 4.12 -16.00 -1.60
N ALA A 26 3.98 -14.81 -0.99
CA ALA A 26 3.45 -13.65 -1.69
C ALA A 26 4.35 -13.38 -2.92
N ALA A 27 3.73 -13.19 -4.10
CA ALA A 27 4.48 -12.88 -5.30
C ALA A 27 5.16 -11.52 -5.14
N ASP A 28 6.45 -11.42 -5.52
CA ASP A 28 7.20 -10.17 -5.51
C ASP A 28 6.52 -9.14 -6.44
N PRO A 29 6.55 -7.82 -6.08
CA PRO A 29 6.05 -6.78 -6.95
C PRO A 29 6.77 -6.80 -8.30
N GLN A 30 5.99 -6.73 -9.39
CA GLN A 30 6.51 -6.64 -10.75
C GLN A 30 6.49 -5.18 -11.19
N LEU A 31 7.65 -4.65 -11.58
CA LEU A 31 7.76 -3.31 -12.14
C LEU A 31 7.11 -3.25 -13.53
N LEU A 32 6.11 -2.40 -13.68
CA LEU A 32 5.47 -2.11 -14.97
C LEU A 32 6.23 -1.06 -15.77
N GLY A 33 6.89 -0.14 -15.07
CA GLY A 33 7.70 0.90 -15.69
C GLY A 33 8.11 2.00 -14.71
N THR A 34 9.08 2.78 -15.15
CA THR A 34 9.53 4.01 -14.47
C THR A 34 9.20 5.18 -15.38
N PHE A 35 8.45 6.13 -14.85
CA PHE A 35 7.93 7.28 -15.57
C PHE A 35 8.37 8.57 -14.86
N SER A 36 9.50 9.11 -15.25
CA SER A 36 10.14 10.25 -14.58
C SER A 36 10.32 9.99 -13.08
N ASP A 37 9.59 10.69 -12.22
CA ASP A 37 9.72 10.59 -10.76
C ASP A 37 8.81 9.54 -10.13
N TRP A 38 8.09 8.75 -10.93
CA TRP A 38 7.13 7.75 -10.48
C TRP A 38 7.39 6.37 -11.06
N ARG A 39 7.18 5.35 -10.26
CA ARG A 39 7.26 3.95 -10.67
C ARG A 39 5.89 3.28 -10.54
N ALA A 40 5.57 2.40 -11.46
CA ALA A 40 4.33 1.63 -11.47
C ALA A 40 4.63 0.15 -11.26
N TYR A 41 3.84 -0.50 -10.41
CA TYR A 41 3.98 -1.90 -10.02
C TYR A 41 2.65 -2.63 -10.10
N THR A 42 2.73 -3.94 -10.29
CA THR A 42 1.62 -4.87 -10.04
C THR A 42 2.10 -6.04 -9.21
N GLU A 43 1.24 -6.56 -8.36
CA GLU A 43 1.49 -7.76 -7.57
C GLU A 43 0.19 -8.53 -7.34
N GLY A 44 0.34 -9.80 -6.97
CA GLY A 44 -0.79 -10.70 -6.76
C GLY A 44 -1.52 -11.08 -8.04
N ALA A 45 -2.59 -11.85 -7.89
CA ALA A 45 -3.44 -12.31 -8.99
C ALA A 45 -4.88 -12.50 -8.52
N GLY A 46 -5.84 -12.50 -9.46
CA GLY A 46 -7.24 -12.69 -9.16
C GLY A 46 -7.76 -11.65 -8.18
N LYS A 47 -8.41 -12.08 -7.11
CA LYS A 47 -8.99 -11.20 -6.07
C LYS A 47 -7.94 -10.45 -5.24
N SER A 48 -6.70 -10.91 -5.21
CA SER A 48 -5.60 -10.27 -4.49
C SER A 48 -4.76 -9.34 -5.36
N LYS A 49 -5.13 -9.13 -6.61
CA LYS A 49 -4.38 -8.27 -7.53
C LYS A 49 -4.36 -6.84 -7.03
N LEU A 50 -3.15 -6.26 -7.01
CA LEU A 50 -2.86 -4.90 -6.62
C LEU A 50 -2.01 -4.24 -7.70
N CYS A 51 -2.41 -3.04 -8.13
CA CYS A 51 -1.59 -2.20 -9.00
C CYS A 51 -1.42 -0.85 -8.32
N TYR A 52 -0.21 -0.33 -8.30
CA TYR A 52 0.06 0.95 -7.64
C TYR A 52 1.21 1.71 -8.26
N ILE A 53 1.18 3.02 -8.10
CA ILE A 53 2.31 3.88 -8.40
C ILE A 53 2.93 4.39 -7.11
N VAL A 54 4.23 4.64 -7.14
CA VAL A 54 5.01 5.14 -6.00
C VAL A 54 5.85 6.32 -6.44
N GLY A 55 5.80 7.40 -5.64
CA GLY A 55 6.69 8.54 -5.77
C GLY A 55 7.34 8.86 -4.43
N GLU A 56 8.65 9.17 -4.47
CA GLU A 56 9.41 9.60 -3.31
C GLU A 56 9.56 11.12 -3.31
N PRO A 57 9.65 11.76 -2.13
CA PRO A 57 9.80 13.20 -2.08
C PRO A 57 11.20 13.64 -2.55
N ARG A 58 11.26 14.73 -3.30
CA ARG A 58 12.52 15.39 -3.66
C ARG A 58 13.12 16.15 -2.50
N ARG A 59 12.29 16.61 -1.58
CA ARG A 59 12.71 17.36 -0.41
C ARG A 59 11.89 16.94 0.81
N LYS A 60 12.58 16.69 1.91
CA LYS A 60 12.02 16.39 3.22
C LYS A 60 12.52 17.41 4.24
N LEU A 61 11.61 18.09 4.92
CA LEU A 61 11.95 19.07 5.94
C LEU A 61 11.28 18.72 7.27
N PRO A 62 11.94 18.94 8.43
CA PRO A 62 13.35 19.36 8.54
C PRO A 62 14.32 18.27 8.09
N ARG A 63 15.45 18.66 7.52
CA ARG A 63 16.46 17.71 6.99
C ARG A 63 17.09 16.83 8.05
N ALA A 64 17.22 17.34 9.26
CA ALA A 64 17.82 16.62 10.38
C ALA A 64 16.89 15.60 11.04
N ALA A 65 15.61 15.59 10.69
CA ALA A 65 14.66 14.63 11.25
C ALA A 65 15.01 13.19 10.82
N ARG A 66 15.07 12.28 11.79
CA ARG A 66 15.23 10.85 11.53
C ARG A 66 13.89 10.27 11.09
N ARG A 67 13.88 9.64 9.93
CA ARG A 67 12.66 9.10 9.32
C ARG A 67 12.95 7.75 8.67
N GLY A 68 11.96 6.89 8.67
CA GLY A 68 11.91 5.70 7.82
C GLY A 68 11.55 6.07 6.37
N ASP A 69 11.05 5.10 5.62
CA ASP A 69 10.64 5.30 4.23
C ASP A 69 9.52 6.33 4.12
N VAL A 70 9.65 7.21 3.13
CA VAL A 70 8.71 8.30 2.86
C VAL A 70 8.29 8.22 1.40
N PHE A 71 7.00 8.05 1.13
CA PHE A 71 6.49 7.99 -0.23
C PHE A 71 4.97 8.23 -0.29
N VAL A 72 4.50 8.55 -1.48
CA VAL A 72 3.07 8.61 -1.83
C VAL A 72 2.76 7.45 -2.76
N THR A 73 1.61 6.81 -2.57
CA THR A 73 1.09 5.79 -3.47
C THR A 73 -0.30 6.14 -3.97
N ILE A 74 -0.63 5.69 -5.17
CA ILE A 74 -2.00 5.59 -5.68
C ILE A 74 -2.21 4.14 -6.05
N SER A 75 -3.24 3.49 -5.49
CA SER A 75 -3.45 2.06 -5.59
C SER A 75 -4.82 1.70 -6.17
N HIS A 76 -4.85 0.63 -6.96
CA HIS A 76 -6.06 -0.06 -7.41
C HIS A 76 -6.05 -1.48 -6.85
N ARG A 77 -7.15 -1.85 -6.20
CA ARG A 77 -7.43 -3.22 -5.73
C ARG A 77 -8.75 -3.69 -6.32
N PRO A 78 -8.76 -4.19 -7.57
CA PRO A 78 -10.00 -4.54 -8.27
C PRO A 78 -10.85 -5.55 -7.51
N GLY A 79 -10.22 -6.56 -6.89
CA GLY A 79 -10.92 -7.58 -6.11
C GLY A 79 -11.69 -7.06 -4.89
N SER A 80 -11.34 -5.87 -4.41
CA SER A 80 -12.01 -5.17 -3.29
C SER A 80 -12.81 -3.95 -3.76
N GLY A 81 -12.91 -3.70 -5.07
CA GLY A 81 -13.60 -2.54 -5.64
C GLY A 81 -12.93 -1.21 -5.34
N VAL A 82 -11.65 -1.20 -4.98
CA VAL A 82 -10.89 0.01 -4.64
C VAL A 82 -10.16 0.54 -5.88
N ARG A 83 -10.37 1.82 -6.19
CA ARG A 83 -9.65 2.56 -7.23
C ARG A 83 -9.16 3.89 -6.70
N ASP A 84 -8.04 4.35 -7.27
CA ASP A 84 -7.49 5.67 -7.02
C ASP A 84 -7.24 5.98 -5.54
N GLU A 85 -6.98 4.96 -4.73
CA GLU A 85 -6.69 5.17 -3.31
C GLU A 85 -5.34 5.84 -3.12
N VAL A 86 -5.36 7.07 -2.63
CA VAL A 86 -4.15 7.83 -2.32
C VAL A 86 -3.76 7.59 -0.87
N SER A 87 -2.52 7.15 -0.66
CA SER A 87 -1.94 6.99 0.66
C SER A 87 -0.52 7.56 0.74
N VAL A 88 -0.13 7.93 1.94
CA VAL A 88 1.17 8.54 2.21
C VAL A 88 1.80 7.83 3.39
N ARG A 89 3.05 7.41 3.25
CA ARG A 89 3.90 6.98 4.36
C ARG A 89 4.89 8.09 4.68
N VAL A 90 4.96 8.47 5.94
CA VAL A 90 5.81 9.60 6.39
C VAL A 90 7.08 9.16 7.11
N GLY A 91 7.21 7.87 7.44
CA GLY A 91 8.41 7.32 8.07
C GLY A 91 8.57 7.68 9.55
N TYR A 92 7.51 8.10 10.21
CA TYR A 92 7.42 8.31 11.66
C TYR A 92 5.99 8.08 12.13
N PRO A 93 5.75 7.69 13.40
CA PRO A 93 4.40 7.64 13.95
C PRO A 93 3.81 9.05 14.04
N PHE A 94 2.62 9.24 13.49
CA PHE A 94 1.90 10.51 13.60
C PHE A 94 1.51 10.82 15.04
N SER A 95 1.49 12.11 15.38
CA SER A 95 0.79 12.59 16.60
C SER A 95 -0.70 12.29 16.47
N ALA A 96 -1.34 11.94 17.59
CA ALA A 96 -2.80 11.80 17.65
C ALA A 96 -3.53 13.11 17.29
N GLU A 97 -2.88 14.25 17.49
CA GLU A 97 -3.39 15.59 17.17
C GLU A 97 -3.09 16.04 15.74
N SER A 98 -2.32 15.24 14.98
CA SER A 98 -1.95 15.62 13.61
C SER A 98 -3.16 15.64 12.69
N ASN A 99 -3.29 16.72 11.93
CA ASN A 99 -4.26 16.87 10.85
C ASN A 99 -3.49 17.01 9.52
N PRO A 100 -2.94 15.92 8.98
CA PRO A 100 -2.12 16.00 7.80
C PRO A 100 -2.95 16.38 6.58
N PHE A 101 -2.28 17.03 5.64
CA PHE A 101 -2.90 17.43 4.39
C PHE A 101 -1.90 17.49 3.25
N ALA A 102 -2.41 17.32 2.03
CA ALA A 102 -1.68 17.57 0.80
C ALA A 102 -2.16 18.84 0.13
N ARG A 103 -1.24 19.60 -0.44
CA ARG A 103 -1.54 20.75 -1.29
C ARG A 103 -0.97 20.55 -2.68
N ILE A 104 -1.80 20.81 -3.68
CA ILE A 104 -1.43 20.77 -5.09
C ILE A 104 -1.97 22.07 -5.73
N GLY A 105 -1.08 22.99 -6.08
CA GLY A 105 -1.50 24.32 -6.51
C GLY A 105 -2.32 25.02 -5.42
N SER A 106 -3.55 25.40 -5.73
CA SER A 106 -4.50 26.01 -4.78
C SER A 106 -5.40 24.99 -4.06
N ASP A 107 -5.36 23.72 -4.46
CA ASP A 107 -6.21 22.66 -3.89
C ASP A 107 -5.56 22.04 -2.65
N THR A 108 -6.36 21.86 -1.60
CA THR A 108 -5.94 21.21 -0.35
C THR A 108 -6.82 19.98 -0.09
N PHE A 109 -6.17 18.88 0.27
CA PHE A 109 -6.80 17.61 0.55
C PHE A 109 -6.43 17.16 1.95
N ALA A 110 -7.43 16.96 2.82
CA ALA A 110 -7.25 16.47 4.17
C ALA A 110 -7.01 14.95 4.19
N PHE A 111 -6.19 14.49 5.13
CA PHE A 111 -5.89 13.08 5.34
C PHE A 111 -6.22 12.68 6.77
N PHE A 112 -6.56 11.41 6.97
CA PHE A 112 -6.65 10.80 8.30
C PHE A 112 -5.47 9.85 8.50
N THR A 113 -5.02 9.72 9.75
CA THR A 113 -3.86 8.89 10.09
C THR A 113 -4.27 7.52 10.60
N GLY A 114 -3.38 6.52 10.45
CA GLY A 114 -3.57 5.21 11.05
C GLY A 114 -3.65 5.25 12.59
N VAL A 115 -3.03 6.26 13.22
CA VAL A 115 -3.15 6.50 14.68
C VAL A 115 -4.59 6.84 15.04
N ARG A 116 -5.21 7.78 14.31
CA ARG A 116 -6.62 8.17 14.55
C ARG A 116 -7.59 7.04 14.23
N ALA A 117 -7.27 6.22 13.23
CA ALA A 117 -8.02 5.03 12.89
C ALA A 117 -7.79 3.84 13.84
N LYS A 118 -6.91 4.02 14.86
CA LYS A 118 -6.57 3.00 15.87
C LYS A 118 -6.02 1.70 15.24
N THR A 119 -5.18 1.84 14.22
CA THR A 119 -4.50 0.74 13.54
C THR A 119 -3.02 0.68 13.90
N ASN A 120 -2.36 -0.41 13.50
CA ASN A 120 -0.90 -0.53 13.62
C ASN A 120 -0.14 0.28 12.56
N ALA A 121 -0.83 0.83 11.56
CA ALA A 121 -0.25 1.63 10.48
C ALA A 121 -0.02 3.09 10.90
N LYS A 122 0.74 3.29 11.97
CA LYS A 122 0.94 4.59 12.63
C LYS A 122 1.68 5.62 11.79
N GLU A 123 2.43 5.17 10.79
CA GLU A 123 3.20 6.02 9.86
C GLU A 123 2.44 6.37 8.59
N TRP A 124 1.19 5.91 8.45
CA TRP A 124 0.39 6.04 7.25
C TRP A 124 -0.77 7.02 7.42
N ALA A 125 -1.10 7.68 6.31
CA ALA A 125 -2.28 8.50 6.19
C ALA A 125 -2.96 8.24 4.84
N TRP A 126 -4.29 8.36 4.83
CA TRP A 126 -5.15 8.19 3.67
C TRP A 126 -6.02 9.42 3.48
N LEU A 127 -6.46 9.65 2.24
CA LEU A 127 -7.38 10.74 1.96
C LEU A 127 -8.63 10.60 2.82
N ASP A 128 -8.99 11.67 3.53
CA ASP A 128 -10.06 11.67 4.54
C ASP A 128 -11.45 11.50 3.90
N ASN A 129 -11.66 12.10 2.75
CA ASN A 129 -12.93 12.02 2.01
C ASN A 129 -12.76 11.17 0.76
N GLU A 130 -13.26 9.94 0.79
CA GLU A 130 -13.19 9.00 -0.32
C GLU A 130 -13.84 9.56 -1.60
N ALA A 131 -14.89 10.36 -1.49
CA ALA A 131 -15.52 11.00 -2.63
C ALA A 131 -14.59 12.00 -3.36
N ARG A 132 -13.49 12.43 -2.74
CA ARG A 132 -12.49 13.31 -3.33
C ARG A 132 -11.30 12.58 -3.98
N GLN A 133 -11.25 11.26 -3.95
CA GLN A 133 -10.13 10.49 -4.54
C GLN A 133 -9.92 10.85 -6.01
N GLY A 134 -10.97 10.84 -6.80
CA GLY A 134 -10.89 11.21 -8.21
C GLY A 134 -10.40 12.63 -8.44
N ALA A 135 -10.86 13.60 -7.63
CA ALA A 135 -10.41 14.97 -7.70
C ALA A 135 -8.93 15.12 -7.36
N MET A 136 -8.45 14.40 -6.34
CA MET A 136 -7.04 14.42 -5.97
C MET A 136 -6.14 13.81 -7.06
N VAL A 137 -6.52 12.66 -7.61
CA VAL A 137 -5.78 12.03 -8.71
C VAL A 137 -5.73 12.94 -9.92
N GLN A 138 -6.83 13.64 -10.26
CA GLN A 138 -6.84 14.62 -11.35
C GLN A 138 -5.93 15.80 -11.05
N ALA A 139 -5.92 16.32 -9.82
CA ALA A 139 -5.00 17.37 -9.41
C ALA A 139 -3.53 16.93 -9.52
N MET A 140 -3.24 15.69 -9.15
CA MET A 140 -1.90 15.09 -9.30
C MET A 140 -1.48 14.95 -10.76
N ARG A 141 -2.41 14.61 -11.66
CA ARG A 141 -2.13 14.52 -13.10
C ARG A 141 -1.84 15.87 -13.74
N ARG A 142 -2.53 16.93 -13.31
CA ARG A 142 -2.42 18.29 -13.87
C ARG A 142 -1.35 19.14 -13.20
N GLY A 143 -1.06 18.85 -11.92
CA GLY A 143 -0.15 19.65 -11.11
C GLY A 143 1.32 19.35 -11.37
N ASN A 144 2.17 20.19 -10.81
CA ASN A 144 3.62 20.07 -10.90
C ASN A 144 4.25 19.53 -9.60
N GLU A 145 3.67 19.89 -8.47
CA GLU A 145 4.18 19.56 -7.15
C GLU A 145 3.05 19.24 -6.18
N LEU A 146 3.28 18.22 -5.35
CA LEU A 146 2.47 17.92 -4.18
C LEU A 146 3.31 18.21 -2.93
N VAL A 147 2.76 19.00 -2.01
CA VAL A 147 3.37 19.26 -0.71
C VAL A 147 2.53 18.58 0.36
N PHE A 148 3.13 17.67 1.11
CA PHE A 148 2.47 16.96 2.21
C PHE A 148 3.01 17.45 3.56
N LYS A 149 2.11 17.80 4.47
CA LYS A 149 2.45 18.25 5.82
C LYS A 149 1.79 17.35 6.87
N GLY A 150 2.55 17.03 7.90
CA GLY A 150 2.08 16.25 9.03
C GLY A 150 2.95 16.48 10.25
N THR A 151 2.46 16.07 11.42
CA THR A 151 3.16 16.25 12.70
C THR A 151 3.44 14.90 13.33
N SER A 152 4.70 14.67 13.72
CA SER A 152 5.11 13.43 14.39
C SER A 152 4.63 13.39 15.85
N GLU A 153 4.64 12.20 16.44
CA GLU A 153 4.34 12.03 17.86
C GLU A 153 5.28 12.83 18.79
N ARG A 154 6.46 13.20 18.29
CA ARG A 154 7.42 14.08 19.00
C ARG A 154 7.09 15.57 18.85
N GLY A 155 6.05 15.91 18.09
CA GLY A 155 5.65 17.29 17.84
C GLY A 155 6.39 17.96 16.68
N THR A 156 7.17 17.23 15.87
CA THR A 156 7.88 17.79 14.72
C THR A 156 6.94 17.92 13.53
N LEU A 157 6.73 19.15 13.04
CA LEU A 157 6.06 19.41 11.78
C LEU A 157 7.00 19.08 10.63
N THR A 158 6.56 18.21 9.73
CA THR A 158 7.30 17.87 8.51
C THR A 158 6.63 18.44 7.26
N THR A 159 7.46 18.75 6.27
CA THR A 159 7.01 19.23 4.96
C THR A 159 7.76 18.44 3.89
N ASP A 160 7.04 17.64 3.11
CA ASP A 160 7.59 16.80 2.06
C ASP A 160 7.09 17.28 0.71
N SER A 161 8.00 17.50 -0.24
CA SER A 161 7.68 18.00 -1.58
C SER A 161 7.96 16.92 -2.61
N TYR A 162 6.93 16.59 -3.40
CA TYR A 162 6.95 15.58 -4.44
C TYR A 162 6.79 16.21 -5.82
N SER A 163 7.66 15.86 -6.76
CA SER A 163 7.39 16.14 -8.16
C SER A 163 6.23 15.30 -8.65
N LEU A 164 5.33 15.86 -9.42
CA LEU A 164 4.22 15.13 -10.05
C LEU A 164 4.52 14.71 -11.49
N LYS A 165 5.75 14.96 -11.96
CA LYS A 165 6.18 14.56 -13.30
C LYS A 165 6.20 13.03 -13.44
N GLY A 166 5.38 12.53 -14.35
CA GLY A 166 5.27 11.09 -14.62
C GLY A 166 4.02 10.43 -14.03
N VAL A 167 3.24 11.13 -13.20
CA VAL A 167 2.00 10.58 -12.61
C VAL A 167 1.03 10.10 -13.70
N THR A 168 0.78 10.90 -14.74
CA THR A 168 -0.17 10.52 -15.80
C THR A 168 0.24 9.24 -16.52
N ALA A 169 1.52 9.10 -16.87
CA ALA A 169 2.01 7.92 -17.55
C ALA A 169 2.01 6.68 -16.62
N ALA A 170 2.41 6.86 -15.36
CA ALA A 170 2.38 5.78 -14.37
C ALA A 170 0.94 5.30 -14.08
N MET A 171 -0.02 6.22 -13.97
CA MET A 171 -1.45 5.90 -13.83
C MET A 171 -1.98 5.12 -15.02
N LYS A 172 -1.61 5.48 -16.26
CA LYS A 172 -1.97 4.70 -17.44
C LYS A 172 -1.50 3.25 -17.36
N ALA A 173 -0.29 3.02 -16.85
CA ALA A 173 0.27 1.67 -16.70
C ALA A 173 -0.55 0.83 -15.72
N ILE A 174 -0.91 1.37 -14.57
CA ILE A 174 -1.71 0.63 -13.58
C ILE A 174 -3.18 0.51 -13.98
N ASP A 175 -3.75 1.50 -14.67
CA ASP A 175 -5.10 1.42 -15.22
C ASP A 175 -5.20 0.24 -16.22
N LYS A 176 -4.19 0.08 -17.08
CA LYS A 176 -4.12 -1.05 -18.02
C LYS A 176 -3.92 -2.38 -17.31
N ALA A 177 -3.02 -2.46 -16.33
CA ALA A 177 -2.72 -3.69 -15.60
C ALA A 177 -3.88 -4.17 -14.72
N CYS A 178 -4.69 -3.25 -14.18
CA CYS A 178 -5.84 -3.50 -13.31
C CYS A 178 -7.18 -3.06 -13.95
N SER A 179 -7.29 -3.12 -15.28
CA SER A 179 -8.51 -2.69 -16.00
C SER A 179 -9.68 -3.67 -15.88
N ASN A 180 -9.41 -4.92 -15.52
CA ASN A 180 -10.39 -5.98 -15.43
C ASN A 180 -10.69 -6.29 -13.97
N GLY A 181 -11.63 -5.57 -13.40
CA GLY A 181 -12.20 -5.85 -12.10
C GLY A 181 -13.67 -5.57 -12.11
#